data_03fd8fe0276b0a90375d792a03950517
#
_entry.id   03fd8fe0276b0a90375d792a03950517
#
_cell.length_a   1.000
_cell.length_b   1.000
_cell.length_c   1.000
_cell.angle_alpha   90.00
_cell.angle_beta   90.00
_cell.angle_gamma   90.00
#
_symmetry.space_group_name_H-M   'P 1'
#
loop_
_entity.id
_entity.type
_entity.pdbx_description
1 polymer ?
#
loop_
_entity_poly.entity_id
_entity_poly.type
_entity_poly.pdbx_seq_one_letter_code
_entity_poly.pdbx_strand_id
1 'polypeptide(L)'
;MFNYLKNRKYTSKEINKIYSQYLYTGFHGKLMRYCHRQLECKLPDKKFKKILEIGAGSEPHFSYIKNKDFIYFILEKTKQRSSIKKIKSENIFYKYYDGKKIPFKQNSFDRIILSHTLEHILDPEPFIKNVMKILKKDGVLSISLPADPGLFYRISRMMNKIFSFNKKLRISAIEYDYSNAIEHINSIF
;
A
#
# COMPACT_ATOMS: atom_id res chain seq x y z
N MET A 1 -25.63 -6.60 14.28
CA MET A 1 -24.25 -6.67 13.79
C MET A 1 -23.78 -5.33 13.18
N PHE A 2 -24.49 -4.74 12.23
CA PHE A 2 -24.14 -3.42 11.65
C PHE A 2 -24.06 -2.28 12.67
N ASN A 3 -25.00 -2.18 13.62
CA ASN A 3 -24.97 -1.14 14.67
C ASN A 3 -23.79 -1.28 15.64
N TYR A 4 -23.27 -2.47 15.84
CA TYR A 4 -22.08 -2.72 16.65
C TYR A 4 -20.81 -2.17 15.99
N LEU A 5 -20.67 -2.34 14.68
CA LEU A 5 -19.52 -1.87 13.92
C LEU A 5 -19.50 -0.33 13.78
N LYS A 6 -20.67 0.30 13.69
CA LYS A 6 -20.81 1.75 13.51
C LYS A 6 -20.26 2.57 14.70
N ASN A 7 -20.23 2.01 15.90
CA ASN A 7 -19.78 2.69 17.12
C ASN A 7 -18.40 2.22 17.63
N ARG A 8 -17.75 1.26 16.94
CA ARG A 8 -16.45 0.73 17.35
C ARG A 8 -15.31 1.56 16.79
N LYS A 9 -14.57 2.24 17.69
CA LYS A 9 -13.28 2.84 17.33
C LYS A 9 -12.22 1.75 17.31
N TYR A 10 -11.66 1.50 16.12
CA TYR A 10 -10.54 0.57 15.97
C TYR A 10 -9.23 1.24 16.38
N THR A 11 -8.44 0.54 17.17
CA THR A 11 -7.07 0.97 17.45
C THR A 11 -6.19 0.71 16.21
N SER A 12 -5.11 1.48 16.03
CA SER A 12 -4.14 1.29 14.94
C SER A 12 -3.59 -0.15 14.90
N LYS A 13 -3.50 -0.82 16.07
CA LYS A 13 -3.06 -2.22 16.17
C LYS A 13 -4.08 -3.21 15.60
N GLU A 14 -5.36 -2.98 15.85
CA GLU A 14 -6.45 -3.80 15.31
C GLU A 14 -6.57 -3.63 13.80
N ILE A 15 -6.52 -2.38 13.32
CA ILE A 15 -6.51 -2.07 11.88
C ILE A 15 -5.35 -2.79 11.20
N ASN A 16 -4.13 -2.68 11.71
CA ASN A 16 -2.96 -3.34 11.15
C ASN A 16 -3.10 -4.87 11.12
N LYS A 17 -3.71 -5.45 12.15
CA LYS A 17 -3.98 -6.90 12.20
C LYS A 17 -4.99 -7.32 11.14
N ILE A 18 -6.06 -6.54 10.94
CA ILE A 18 -7.08 -6.78 9.91
C ILE A 18 -6.42 -6.67 8.52
N TYR A 19 -5.66 -5.62 8.25
CA TYR A 19 -4.95 -5.41 6.99
C TYR A 19 -3.99 -6.56 6.67
N SER A 20 -3.14 -6.96 7.64
CA SER A 20 -2.17 -8.05 7.41
C SER A 20 -2.81 -9.41 7.18
N GLN A 21 -4.00 -9.66 7.78
CA GLN A 21 -4.71 -10.92 7.63
C GLN A 21 -5.58 -10.99 6.37
N TYR A 22 -6.06 -9.85 5.86
CA TYR A 22 -7.05 -9.82 4.79
C TYR A 22 -6.48 -9.45 3.43
N LEU A 23 -5.66 -8.40 3.35
CA LEU A 23 -5.22 -7.82 2.06
C LEU A 23 -4.51 -8.83 1.15
N TYR A 24 -3.67 -9.69 1.72
CA TYR A 24 -2.85 -10.62 0.94
C TYR A 24 -3.28 -12.07 1.07
N THR A 25 -4.52 -12.34 1.52
CA THR A 25 -5.08 -13.69 1.64
C THR A 25 -6.18 -13.96 0.60
N GLY A 26 -6.45 -15.22 0.31
CA GLY A 26 -7.52 -15.65 -0.58
C GLY A 26 -7.46 -15.03 -1.99
N PHE A 27 -8.61 -14.79 -2.58
CA PHE A 27 -8.74 -14.22 -3.92
C PHE A 27 -8.30 -12.76 -3.97
N HIS A 28 -8.61 -11.98 -2.94
CA HIS A 28 -8.18 -10.58 -2.83
C HIS A 28 -6.65 -10.47 -2.84
N GLY A 29 -5.95 -11.34 -2.10
CA GLY A 29 -4.50 -11.36 -2.12
C GLY A 29 -3.89 -11.71 -3.49
N LYS A 30 -4.58 -12.55 -4.28
CA LYS A 30 -4.16 -12.81 -5.68
C LYS A 30 -4.26 -11.56 -6.54
N LEU A 31 -5.34 -10.79 -6.38
CA LEU A 31 -5.55 -9.53 -7.09
C LEU A 31 -4.50 -8.47 -6.69
N MET A 32 -4.23 -8.31 -5.40
CA MET A 32 -3.19 -7.39 -4.92
C MET A 32 -1.81 -7.73 -5.50
N ARG A 33 -1.43 -8.99 -5.48
CA ARG A 33 -0.18 -9.47 -6.10
C ARG A 33 -0.16 -9.29 -7.61
N TYR A 34 -1.30 -9.39 -8.28
CA TYR A 34 -1.42 -9.08 -9.70
C TYR A 34 -1.15 -7.59 -9.96
N CYS A 35 -1.71 -6.68 -9.16
CA CYS A 35 -1.43 -5.24 -9.25
C CYS A 35 0.08 -4.93 -9.13
N HIS A 36 0.76 -5.54 -8.16
CA HIS A 36 2.21 -5.40 -8.04
C HIS A 36 2.95 -5.88 -9.31
N ARG A 37 2.57 -7.01 -9.90
CA ARG A 37 3.18 -7.50 -11.14
C ARG A 37 2.93 -6.55 -12.31
N GLN A 38 1.74 -5.93 -12.40
CA GLN A 38 1.43 -4.96 -13.46
C GLN A 38 2.31 -3.70 -13.36
N LEU A 39 2.69 -3.27 -12.17
CA LEU A 39 3.64 -2.18 -11.99
C LEU A 39 5.04 -2.50 -12.57
N GLU A 40 5.41 -3.78 -12.62
CA GLU A 40 6.67 -4.23 -13.23
C GLU A 40 6.58 -4.42 -14.75
N CYS A 41 5.42 -4.86 -15.27
CA CYS A 41 5.25 -5.14 -16.69
C CYS A 41 5.26 -3.90 -17.58
N LYS A 42 4.97 -2.73 -17.04
CA LYS A 42 4.83 -1.47 -17.79
C LYS A 42 6.00 -0.51 -17.61
N LEU A 43 7.11 -1.00 -17.09
CA LEU A 43 8.30 -0.19 -16.91
C LEU A 43 9.05 0.00 -18.23
N PRO A 44 9.69 1.16 -18.44
CA PRO A 44 10.64 1.34 -19.52
C PRO A 44 11.84 0.42 -19.32
N ASP A 45 12.51 0.05 -20.43
CA ASP A 45 13.77 -0.70 -20.39
C ASP A 45 14.90 0.18 -19.83
N LYS A 46 14.94 0.27 -18.52
CA LYS A 46 15.84 1.15 -17.78
C LYS A 46 16.24 0.49 -16.46
N LYS A 47 17.51 0.62 -16.08
CA LYS A 47 18.01 0.20 -14.78
C LYS A 47 17.73 1.28 -13.72
N PHE A 48 17.09 0.90 -12.64
CA PHE A 48 16.86 1.75 -11.48
C PHE A 48 17.88 1.38 -10.39
N LYS A 49 18.71 2.32 -9.98
CA LYS A 49 19.75 2.12 -8.95
C LYS A 49 19.28 2.51 -7.55
N LYS A 50 18.32 3.41 -7.45
CA LYS A 50 17.80 3.90 -6.18
C LYS A 50 16.28 4.02 -6.25
N ILE A 51 15.60 3.18 -5.49
CA ILE A 51 14.14 3.05 -5.50
C ILE A 51 13.60 3.46 -4.13
N LEU A 52 12.48 4.19 -4.13
CA LEU A 52 11.71 4.52 -2.93
C LEU A 52 10.31 3.93 -3.06
N GLU A 53 9.88 3.19 -2.06
CA GLU A 53 8.48 2.83 -1.87
C GLU A 53 7.91 3.61 -0.69
N ILE A 54 6.77 4.28 -0.88
CA ILE A 54 6.08 5.01 0.18
C ILE A 54 4.80 4.26 0.52
N GLY A 55 4.65 3.88 1.79
CA GLY A 55 3.48 3.16 2.28
C GLY A 55 3.44 1.70 1.86
N ALA A 56 4.56 0.98 1.97
CA ALA A 56 4.69 -0.44 1.57
C ALA A 56 3.71 -1.39 2.28
N GLY A 57 3.22 -1.01 3.46
CA GLY A 57 2.28 -1.83 4.21
C GLY A 57 2.86 -3.17 4.64
N SER A 58 2.10 -4.25 4.48
CA SER A 58 2.48 -5.60 4.93
C SER A 58 3.25 -6.41 3.89
N GLU A 59 3.21 -6.04 2.61
CA GLU A 59 3.89 -6.74 1.53
C GLU A 59 4.62 -5.74 0.62
N PRO A 60 5.89 -5.41 0.91
CA PRO A 60 6.67 -4.49 0.12
C PRO A 60 6.82 -4.93 -1.35
N HIS A 61 6.72 -3.97 -2.26
CA HIS A 61 6.85 -4.19 -3.70
C HIS A 61 8.23 -4.74 -4.11
N PHE A 62 9.24 -4.56 -3.29
CA PHE A 62 10.58 -5.15 -3.43
C PHE A 62 10.55 -6.62 -3.88
N SER A 63 9.61 -7.41 -3.36
CA SER A 63 9.49 -8.85 -3.65
C SER A 63 9.20 -9.14 -5.13
N TYR A 64 8.62 -8.19 -5.86
CA TYR A 64 8.21 -8.34 -7.26
C TYR A 64 9.25 -7.90 -8.26
N ILE A 65 10.25 -7.10 -7.84
CA ILE A 65 11.33 -6.64 -8.71
C ILE A 65 12.32 -7.79 -8.95
N LYS A 66 12.55 -8.16 -10.20
CA LYS A 66 13.40 -9.29 -10.56
C LYS A 66 14.88 -9.04 -10.27
N ASN A 67 15.42 -7.95 -10.82
CA ASN A 67 16.82 -7.58 -10.59
C ASN A 67 16.95 -6.83 -9.27
N LYS A 68 17.83 -7.28 -8.38
CA LYS A 68 18.04 -6.70 -7.04
C LYS A 68 19.30 -5.80 -6.95
N ASP A 69 19.90 -5.44 -8.08
CA ASP A 69 21.05 -4.53 -8.14
C ASP A 69 20.63 -3.06 -7.96
N PHE A 70 20.06 -2.74 -6.79
CA PHE A 70 19.64 -1.39 -6.41
C PHE A 70 19.60 -1.21 -4.89
N ILE A 71 19.57 0.04 -4.46
CA ILE A 71 19.29 0.44 -3.07
C ILE A 71 17.80 0.74 -2.95
N TYR A 72 17.13 0.12 -1.98
CA TYR A 72 15.68 0.24 -1.78
C TYR A 72 15.34 0.91 -0.45
N PHE A 73 14.58 1.97 -0.54
CA PHE A 73 14.07 2.67 0.63
C PHE A 73 12.59 2.41 0.80
N ILE A 74 12.18 2.09 2.02
CA ILE A 74 10.78 1.99 2.42
C ILE A 74 10.49 3.14 3.37
N LEU A 75 9.57 4.03 3.00
CA LEU A 75 9.12 5.16 3.80
C LEU A 75 7.72 4.88 4.35
N GLU A 76 7.60 4.86 5.67
CA GLU A 76 6.34 4.61 6.37
C GLU A 76 5.95 5.78 7.28
N LYS A 77 4.64 6.02 7.44
CA LYS A 77 4.14 7.11 8.28
C LYS A 77 4.36 6.88 9.79
N THR A 78 4.39 5.63 10.26
CA THR A 78 4.56 5.32 11.67
C THR A 78 5.42 4.10 11.92
N LYS A 79 6.14 4.09 13.06
CA LYS A 79 6.88 2.91 13.53
C LYS A 79 5.96 1.71 13.88
N GLN A 80 4.69 1.96 14.15
CA GLN A 80 3.74 0.94 14.62
C GLN A 80 3.21 0.01 13.51
N ARG A 81 3.44 0.31 12.25
CA ARG A 81 3.23 -0.67 11.16
C ARG A 81 4.34 -1.74 11.13
N SER A 82 4.86 -2.11 12.28
CA SER A 82 5.92 -3.11 12.48
C SER A 82 5.50 -4.56 12.23
N SER A 83 4.31 -4.80 11.71
CA SER A 83 3.93 -6.12 11.13
C SER A 83 4.56 -6.36 9.75
N ILE A 84 5.25 -5.37 9.20
CA ILE A 84 6.16 -5.60 8.08
C ILE A 84 7.22 -6.55 8.58
N LYS A 85 7.20 -7.79 8.10
CA LYS A 85 8.37 -8.67 8.22
C LYS A 85 9.52 -7.91 7.58
N LYS A 86 10.37 -7.30 8.41
CA LYS A 86 11.54 -6.57 7.92
C LYS A 86 12.31 -7.54 7.05
N ILE A 87 12.32 -7.29 5.77
CA ILE A 87 13.15 -8.05 4.84
C ILE A 87 14.59 -7.71 5.24
N LYS A 88 15.29 -8.66 5.78
CA LYS A 88 16.72 -8.53 6.10
C LYS A 88 17.49 -8.62 4.79
N SER A 89 17.86 -7.47 4.26
CA SER A 89 18.75 -7.36 3.10
C SER A 89 19.62 -6.13 3.29
N GLU A 90 20.86 -6.21 2.93
CA GLU A 90 21.82 -5.11 3.05
C GLU A 90 21.44 -3.90 2.19
N ASN A 91 20.59 -4.11 1.18
CA ASN A 91 20.17 -3.07 0.24
C ASN A 91 18.82 -2.44 0.58
N ILE A 92 18.16 -2.81 1.69
CA ILE A 92 16.85 -2.30 2.08
C ILE A 92 16.94 -1.45 3.34
N PHE A 93 16.48 -0.19 3.23
CA PHE A 93 16.52 0.78 4.29
C PHE A 93 15.11 1.24 4.66
N TYR A 94 14.72 1.10 5.92
CA TYR A 94 13.45 1.57 6.45
C TYR A 94 13.60 2.95 7.05
N LYS A 95 12.73 3.88 6.67
CA LYS A 95 12.64 5.23 7.22
C LYS A 95 11.22 5.55 7.61
N TYR A 96 11.05 6.31 8.69
CA TYR A 96 9.74 6.73 9.17
C TYR A 96 9.63 8.26 9.09
N TYR A 97 8.42 8.76 8.86
CA TYR A 97 8.15 10.19 8.80
C TYR A 97 6.77 10.52 9.41
N ASP A 98 6.48 11.78 9.59
CA ASP A 98 5.27 12.31 10.21
C ASP A 98 4.05 12.37 9.27
N GLY A 99 4.23 11.99 8.00
CA GLY A 99 3.22 12.13 6.95
C GLY A 99 3.19 13.52 6.29
N LYS A 100 3.99 14.48 6.76
CA LYS A 100 4.02 15.87 6.25
C LYS A 100 5.20 16.10 5.32
N LYS A 101 6.42 15.90 5.82
CA LYS A 101 7.64 16.19 5.08
C LYS A 101 8.37 14.91 4.69
N ILE A 102 8.53 14.67 3.40
CA ILE A 102 9.31 13.53 2.88
C ILE A 102 10.80 13.81 3.15
N PRO A 103 11.49 12.96 3.97
CA PRO A 103 12.82 13.26 4.49
C PRO A 103 13.95 12.86 3.54
N PHE A 104 13.86 13.25 2.27
CA PHE A 104 14.85 13.00 1.24
C PHE A 104 15.19 14.28 0.45
N LYS A 105 16.42 14.32 -0.11
CA LYS A 105 16.88 15.41 -0.96
C LYS A 105 16.17 15.36 -2.33
N GLN A 106 16.14 16.50 -3.03
CA GLN A 106 15.64 16.57 -4.40
C GLN A 106 16.48 15.70 -5.33
N ASN A 107 15.87 15.23 -6.43
CA ASN A 107 16.52 14.42 -7.48
C ASN A 107 17.27 13.18 -6.93
N SER A 108 16.69 12.49 -5.93
CA SER A 108 17.37 11.40 -5.22
C SER A 108 17.08 10.02 -5.78
N PHE A 109 15.90 9.82 -6.40
CA PHE A 109 15.42 8.48 -6.76
C PHE A 109 15.22 8.31 -8.25
N ASP A 110 15.62 7.14 -8.77
CA ASP A 110 15.37 6.74 -10.15
C ASP A 110 13.93 6.27 -10.34
N ARG A 111 13.36 5.68 -9.29
CA ARG A 111 11.98 5.23 -9.26
C ARG A 111 11.34 5.48 -7.90
N ILE A 112 10.08 5.92 -7.92
CA ILE A 112 9.24 6.01 -6.71
C ILE A 112 7.99 5.16 -6.94
N ILE A 113 7.59 4.40 -5.93
CA ILE A 113 6.46 3.47 -5.97
C ILE A 113 5.44 3.89 -4.92
N LEU A 114 4.19 4.04 -5.34
CA LEU A 114 3.01 4.27 -4.52
C LEU A 114 2.01 3.16 -4.83
N SER A 115 2.10 2.04 -4.12
CA SER A 115 1.18 0.92 -4.31
C SER A 115 0.08 0.97 -3.26
N HIS A 116 -1.15 1.28 -3.67
CA HIS A 116 -2.32 1.41 -2.79
C HIS A 116 -2.04 2.34 -1.59
N THR A 117 -1.44 3.50 -1.87
CA THR A 117 -1.04 4.48 -0.85
C THR A 117 -1.73 5.82 -1.06
N LEU A 118 -1.86 6.24 -2.33
CA LEU A 118 -2.31 7.59 -2.65
C LEU A 118 -3.76 7.85 -2.24
N GLU A 119 -4.59 6.81 -2.24
CA GLU A 119 -5.98 6.85 -1.78
C GLU A 119 -6.14 7.14 -0.27
N HIS A 120 -5.06 7.00 0.50
CA HIS A 120 -5.03 7.29 1.93
C HIS A 120 -4.41 8.67 2.24
N ILE A 121 -4.07 9.45 1.22
CA ILE A 121 -3.50 10.79 1.37
C ILE A 121 -4.63 11.80 1.29
N LEU A 122 -4.82 12.54 2.39
CA LEU A 122 -5.88 13.54 2.51
C LEU A 122 -5.79 14.65 1.44
N ASP A 123 -4.58 15.09 1.14
CA ASP A 123 -4.30 16.10 0.13
C ASP A 123 -3.27 15.58 -0.87
N PRO A 124 -3.71 14.85 -1.91
CA PRO A 124 -2.82 14.15 -2.82
C PRO A 124 -2.02 15.07 -3.73
N GLU A 125 -2.52 16.26 -4.08
CA GLU A 125 -1.83 17.14 -5.02
C GLU A 125 -0.50 17.70 -4.44
N PRO A 126 -0.45 18.34 -3.26
CA PRO A 126 0.81 18.76 -2.65
C PRO A 126 1.73 17.59 -2.34
N PHE A 127 1.17 16.43 -1.97
CA PHE A 127 1.95 15.22 -1.73
C PHE A 127 2.67 14.77 -3.00
N ILE A 128 1.98 14.66 -4.13
CA ILE A 128 2.57 14.31 -5.42
C ILE A 128 3.59 15.35 -5.86
N LYS A 129 3.33 16.64 -5.70
CA LYS A 129 4.32 17.70 -5.97
C LYS A 129 5.62 17.50 -5.17
N ASN A 130 5.52 17.07 -3.90
CA ASN A 130 6.70 16.76 -3.08
C ASN A 130 7.39 15.46 -3.49
N VAL A 131 6.63 14.44 -3.89
CA VAL A 131 7.18 13.20 -4.47
C VAL A 131 7.95 13.50 -5.77
N MET A 132 7.40 14.32 -6.65
CA MET A 132 8.06 14.70 -7.91
C MET A 132 9.37 15.48 -7.69
N LYS A 133 9.48 16.29 -6.63
CA LYS A 133 10.75 17.00 -6.31
C LYS A 133 11.90 16.05 -5.96
N ILE A 134 11.60 14.91 -5.32
CA ILE A 134 12.63 13.93 -4.93
C ILE A 134 12.91 12.88 -6.01
N LEU A 135 12.05 12.79 -7.01
CA LEU A 135 12.26 11.98 -8.22
C LEU A 135 13.28 12.67 -9.13
N LYS A 136 14.17 11.94 -9.76
CA LYS A 136 15.09 12.46 -10.79
C LYS A 136 14.31 12.90 -12.02
N LYS A 137 14.89 13.80 -12.82
CA LYS A 137 14.26 14.37 -14.04
C LYS A 137 13.78 13.29 -15.01
N ASP A 138 14.55 12.23 -15.15
CA ASP A 138 14.25 11.05 -15.99
C ASP A 138 13.73 9.86 -15.17
N GLY A 139 13.36 10.09 -13.90
CA GLY A 139 12.85 9.06 -13.01
C GLY A 139 11.44 8.60 -13.36
N VAL A 140 11.04 7.47 -12.79
CA VAL A 140 9.72 6.87 -13.01
C VAL A 140 8.91 6.90 -11.72
N LEU A 141 7.70 7.45 -11.78
CA LEU A 141 6.71 7.35 -10.72
C LEU A 141 5.72 6.22 -11.08
N SER A 142 5.72 5.16 -10.27
CA SER A 142 4.82 4.00 -10.42
C SER A 142 3.69 4.10 -9.40
N ILE A 143 2.45 4.23 -9.88
CA ILE A 143 1.27 4.34 -9.01
C ILE A 143 0.32 3.19 -9.30
N SER A 144 -0.17 2.53 -8.25
CA SER A 144 -1.30 1.61 -8.30
C SER A 144 -2.40 2.14 -7.40
N LEU A 145 -3.59 2.25 -7.95
CA LEU A 145 -4.79 2.66 -7.23
C LEU A 145 -5.85 1.56 -7.28
N PRO A 146 -6.68 1.40 -6.25
CA PRO A 146 -7.83 0.53 -6.33
C PRO A 146 -8.81 1.06 -7.38
N ALA A 147 -9.31 0.17 -8.24
CA ALA A 147 -10.35 0.51 -9.20
C ALA A 147 -11.76 0.43 -8.53
N ASP A 148 -11.94 1.07 -7.38
CA ASP A 148 -13.24 1.16 -6.73
C ASP A 148 -13.98 2.43 -7.26
N PRO A 149 -15.21 2.30 -7.75
CA PRO A 149 -16.14 1.17 -7.66
C PRO A 149 -16.06 0.14 -8.79
N GLY A 150 -14.90 -0.18 -9.30
CA GLY A 150 -14.72 -1.12 -10.42
C GLY A 150 -15.36 -2.49 -10.19
N LEU A 151 -15.98 -3.04 -11.25
CA LEU A 151 -16.72 -4.30 -11.20
C LEU A 151 -15.89 -5.46 -10.65
N PHE A 152 -14.65 -5.59 -11.07
CA PHE A 152 -13.75 -6.68 -10.61
C PHE A 152 -13.41 -6.58 -9.13
N TYR A 153 -13.24 -5.38 -8.60
CA TYR A 153 -13.01 -5.16 -7.18
C TYR A 153 -14.25 -5.54 -6.35
N ARG A 154 -15.46 -5.14 -6.81
CA ARG A 154 -16.73 -5.50 -6.17
C ARG A 154 -16.95 -7.02 -6.19
N ILE A 155 -16.69 -7.69 -7.32
CA ILE A 155 -16.80 -9.15 -7.45
C ILE A 155 -15.81 -9.84 -6.52
N SER A 156 -14.55 -9.39 -6.46
CA SER A 156 -13.53 -9.92 -5.56
C SER A 156 -13.96 -9.87 -4.09
N ARG A 157 -14.51 -8.74 -3.65
CA ARG A 157 -15.03 -8.56 -2.29
C ARG A 157 -16.22 -9.47 -2.00
N MET A 158 -17.15 -9.58 -2.95
CA MET A 158 -18.30 -10.47 -2.85
C MET A 158 -17.88 -11.94 -2.75
N MET A 159 -16.96 -12.37 -3.61
CA MET A 159 -16.44 -13.76 -3.59
C MET A 159 -15.74 -14.08 -2.29
N ASN A 160 -14.94 -13.19 -1.73
CA ASN A 160 -14.32 -13.40 -0.43
C ASN A 160 -15.36 -13.53 0.70
N LYS A 161 -16.47 -12.80 0.64
CA LYS A 161 -17.56 -12.92 1.62
C LYS A 161 -18.30 -14.26 1.50
N ILE A 162 -18.48 -14.76 0.28
CA ILE A 162 -19.25 -15.99 0.00
C ILE A 162 -18.37 -17.24 0.23
N PHE A 163 -17.14 -17.26 -0.31
CA PHE A 163 -16.26 -18.42 -0.35
C PHE A 163 -15.25 -18.50 0.78
N SER A 164 -15.29 -17.56 1.76
CA SER A 164 -14.48 -17.70 2.96
C SER A 164 -15.09 -18.79 3.86
N PHE A 165 -14.56 -20.01 3.80
CA PHE A 165 -14.93 -21.13 4.66
C PHE A 165 -14.58 -20.88 6.14
N ASN A 166 -13.69 -19.94 6.42
CA ASN A 166 -13.28 -19.59 7.77
C ASN A 166 -14.12 -18.42 8.31
N LYS A 167 -15.02 -18.68 9.29
CA LYS A 167 -15.89 -17.69 9.92
C LYS A 167 -15.11 -16.45 10.42
N LYS A 168 -13.90 -16.65 10.94
CA LYS A 168 -13.04 -15.57 11.45
C LYS A 168 -12.53 -14.67 10.33
N LEU A 169 -12.14 -15.24 9.18
CA LEU A 169 -11.73 -14.47 8.00
C LEU A 169 -12.89 -13.70 7.38
N ARG A 170 -14.10 -14.27 7.39
CA ARG A 170 -15.31 -13.60 6.91
C ARG A 170 -15.71 -12.40 7.74
N ILE A 171 -15.59 -12.48 9.06
CA ILE A 171 -15.81 -11.35 9.97
C ILE A 171 -14.76 -10.28 9.74
N SER A 172 -13.49 -10.65 9.65
CA SER A 172 -12.38 -9.71 9.38
C SER A 172 -12.52 -9.01 8.03
N ALA A 173 -13.06 -9.70 7.00
CA ALA A 173 -13.34 -9.10 5.71
C ALA A 173 -14.42 -8.01 5.78
N ILE A 174 -15.50 -8.26 6.55
CA ILE A 174 -16.57 -7.28 6.77
C ILE A 174 -16.05 -6.07 7.56
N GLU A 175 -15.23 -6.31 8.58
CA GLU A 175 -14.61 -5.25 9.39
C GLU A 175 -13.65 -4.41 8.54
N TYR A 176 -12.87 -5.05 7.66
CA TYR A 176 -11.98 -4.35 6.71
C TYR A 176 -12.76 -3.45 5.76
N ASP A 177 -13.80 -3.96 5.12
CA ASP A 177 -14.64 -3.20 4.20
C ASP A 177 -15.24 -1.96 4.88
N TYR A 178 -15.65 -2.10 6.14
CA TYR A 178 -16.23 -1.00 6.90
C TYR A 178 -15.18 0.05 7.30
N SER A 179 -14.01 -0.38 7.79
CA SER A 179 -12.91 0.53 8.16
C SER A 179 -12.35 1.26 6.94
N ASN A 180 -12.22 0.58 5.81
CA ASN A 180 -11.76 1.17 4.57
C ASN A 180 -12.76 2.22 4.04
N ALA A 181 -14.06 1.94 4.11
CA ALA A 181 -15.10 2.91 3.75
C ALA A 181 -15.05 4.19 4.63
N ILE A 182 -14.79 4.04 5.94
CA ILE A 182 -14.64 5.19 6.84
C ILE A 182 -13.36 5.97 6.53
N GLU A 183 -12.24 5.31 6.28
CA GLU A 183 -10.99 6.00 5.91
C GLU A 183 -11.14 6.77 4.59
N HIS A 184 -11.82 6.20 3.59
CA HIS A 184 -12.12 6.89 2.34
C HIS A 184 -13.05 8.09 2.56
N ILE A 185 -14.11 7.94 3.35
CA ILE A 185 -15.00 9.05 3.69
C ILE A 185 -14.23 10.16 4.41
N ASN A 186 -13.42 9.82 5.41
CA ASN A 186 -12.61 10.78 6.16
C ASN A 186 -11.48 11.43 5.33
N SER A 187 -11.11 10.86 4.18
CA SER A 187 -10.14 11.43 3.28
C SER A 187 -10.75 12.39 2.25
N ILE A 188 -12.08 12.35 2.09
CA ILE A 188 -12.83 13.19 1.14
C ILE A 188 -13.38 14.45 1.81
N PHE A 189 -13.67 14.40 3.12
CA PHE A 189 -14.16 15.51 3.95
C PHE A 189 -13.11 15.95 4.96
#